data_64241819f8f7d88e302a17b1eb78a2f4
#
_entry.id   64241819f8f7d88e302a17b1eb78a2f4
#
_cell.length_a   1.000
_cell.length_b   1.000
_cell.length_c   1.000
_cell.angle_alpha   90.00
_cell.angle_beta   90.00
_cell.angle_gamma   90.00
#
_symmetry.space_group_name_H-M   'P 1'
#
loop_
_entity.id
_entity.type
_entity.pdbx_description
1 polymer ?
#
loop_
_entity_poly.entity_id
_entity_poly.type
_entity_poly.pdbx_seq_one_letter_code
_entity_poly.pdbx_strand_id
1 'polypeptide(L)'
;MKRILKHTLILSMLTCTLTFSTNTKASVADTSLNESTTNEVTTTYNLSETSLSNNTKAVSLPSDKSDYIKSDLSPLTSKVIVLDPGHCKKHIGARGYGLKEEDIVLDISKACKNKLDNYGDITVYTTRTTNNCLSTLGLGDCLTARNRYSKRLNADFLISLHINANENKNKTGALMLAAYGSGYNKIIHLQTTSFGKIALNNLHSLGLKKRGFWMRKYKGLHYKNGSRMDYYSIVRNGVLYNIPSVIIEHGYITNKSDCKKYFNTVAKRYLLGKKDADSIISYFGLNKEIISGKFVKDGKDTYYLTGDNNIVTGWVKYSGKWYYFDTVTGKMKTGFLTVDNRKFYLSPSTGEMCTGWITV
;
A
#
# COMPACT_ATOMS: atom_id res chain seq x y z
N MET A 1 40.44 31.78 -22.15
CA MET A 1 40.68 30.48 -21.50
C MET A 1 39.56 30.17 -20.53
N LYS A 2 38.63 29.32 -20.94
CA LYS A 2 37.47 28.88 -20.10
C LYS A 2 37.82 27.57 -19.47
N ARG A 3 37.90 27.52 -18.14
CA ARG A 3 38.00 26.28 -17.38
C ARG A 3 36.62 25.65 -17.21
N ILE A 4 36.47 24.45 -17.75
CA ILE A 4 35.28 23.60 -17.55
C ILE A 4 35.52 22.80 -16.28
N LEU A 5 34.69 23.03 -15.26
CA LEU A 5 34.64 22.22 -14.05
C LEU A 5 33.78 20.98 -14.35
N LYS A 6 34.41 19.82 -14.38
CA LYS A 6 33.71 18.52 -14.40
C LYS A 6 33.23 18.19 -13.00
N HIS A 7 31.92 18.19 -12.78
CA HIS A 7 31.34 17.62 -11.57
C HIS A 7 31.16 16.11 -11.78
N THR A 8 31.96 15.34 -11.10
CA THR A 8 31.79 13.88 -11.01
C THR A 8 30.65 13.58 -10.02
N LEU A 9 29.55 13.10 -10.53
CA LEU A 9 28.41 12.64 -9.73
C LEU A 9 28.74 11.21 -9.28
N ILE A 10 29.02 11.03 -7.99
CA ILE A 10 29.15 9.69 -7.38
C ILE A 10 27.73 9.17 -7.15
N LEU A 11 27.35 8.19 -7.97
CA LEU A 11 26.08 7.49 -7.88
C LEU A 11 26.28 6.29 -6.95
N SER A 12 25.72 6.35 -5.73
CA SER A 12 25.72 5.21 -4.81
C SER A 12 24.72 4.16 -5.32
N MET A 13 25.26 3.00 -5.69
CA MET A 13 24.50 1.81 -6.05
C MET A 13 23.77 1.26 -4.82
N LEU A 14 22.47 1.10 -4.91
CA LEU A 14 21.69 0.33 -3.96
C LEU A 14 21.34 -1.01 -4.63
N THR A 15 22.13 -2.02 -4.34
CA THR A 15 21.86 -3.41 -4.73
C THR A 15 20.68 -3.93 -3.91
N CYS A 16 19.68 -4.46 -4.58
CA CYS A 16 18.50 -5.07 -3.95
C CYS A 16 18.84 -6.53 -3.55
N THR A 17 19.66 -6.69 -2.51
CA THR A 17 19.76 -7.94 -1.74
C THR A 17 19.26 -7.64 -0.33
N LEU A 18 18.02 -7.99 -0.05
CA LEU A 18 17.44 -7.91 1.29
C LEU A 18 17.83 -9.15 2.08
N THR A 19 18.97 -9.11 2.76
CA THR A 19 19.27 -10.00 3.87
C THR A 19 18.82 -9.34 5.16
N PHE A 20 17.73 -9.79 5.76
CA PHE A 20 17.33 -9.39 7.11
C PHE A 20 17.88 -10.40 8.11
N SER A 21 18.87 -9.98 8.89
CA SER A 21 19.27 -10.66 10.13
C SER A 21 18.46 -10.04 11.28
N THR A 22 17.60 -10.80 11.92
CA THR A 22 16.94 -10.39 13.16
C THR A 22 17.53 -11.15 14.33
N ASN A 23 18.43 -10.49 15.07
CA ASN A 23 18.83 -10.93 16.40
C ASN A 23 17.75 -10.50 17.41
N THR A 24 16.93 -11.43 17.89
CA THR A 24 16.11 -11.24 19.09
C THR A 24 16.75 -11.94 20.26
N LYS A 25 17.39 -11.19 21.16
CA LYS A 25 17.71 -11.65 22.52
C LYS A 25 16.48 -11.46 23.39
N ALA A 26 15.86 -12.57 23.79
CA ALA A 26 14.91 -12.59 24.89
C ALA A 26 15.71 -12.86 26.18
N SER A 27 15.59 -11.95 27.16
CA SER A 27 16.09 -12.18 28.52
C SER A 27 15.00 -12.87 29.33
N VAL A 28 15.24 -14.10 29.77
CA VAL A 28 14.51 -14.74 30.85
C VAL A 28 15.56 -15.11 31.90
N ALA A 29 15.30 -14.71 33.12
CA ALA A 29 16.15 -15.01 34.26
C ALA A 29 15.95 -16.46 34.75
N ASP A 30 17.11 -17.09 34.97
CA ASP A 30 17.49 -18.07 35.94
C ASP A 30 16.71 -19.40 36.05
N THR A 31 17.33 -20.49 35.70
CA THR A 31 18.02 -21.52 36.50
C THR A 31 18.57 -22.66 35.63
N SER A 32 19.90 -22.83 35.74
CA SER A 32 20.72 -24.03 35.61
C SER A 32 20.57 -25.05 34.47
N LEU A 33 21.75 -25.24 33.84
CA LEU A 33 22.36 -26.45 33.28
C LEU A 33 22.20 -26.69 31.76
N ASN A 34 23.35 -26.46 31.14
CA ASN A 34 24.03 -27.20 30.05
C ASN A 34 23.44 -27.26 28.63
N GLU A 35 24.39 -26.93 27.78
CA GLU A 35 24.60 -27.27 26.37
C GLU A 35 24.02 -26.33 25.31
N SER A 36 25.00 -25.70 24.68
CA SER A 36 24.91 -24.89 23.48
C SER A 36 24.41 -25.69 22.30
N THR A 37 23.26 -25.30 21.77
CA THR A 37 22.91 -25.52 20.37
C THR A 37 22.28 -24.23 19.85
N THR A 38 23.02 -23.52 19.04
CA THR A 38 22.54 -22.38 18.27
C THR A 38 21.61 -22.90 17.17
N ASN A 39 20.30 -22.88 17.42
CA ASN A 39 19.33 -23.06 16.35
C ASN A 39 19.15 -21.70 15.66
N GLU A 40 19.87 -21.51 14.57
CA GLU A 40 19.51 -20.49 13.57
C GLU A 40 18.18 -20.92 12.93
N VAL A 41 17.09 -20.27 13.34
CA VAL A 41 15.83 -20.35 12.59
C VAL A 41 15.98 -19.41 11.40
N THR A 42 16.55 -19.94 10.34
CA THR A 42 16.53 -19.32 9.02
C THR A 42 15.12 -19.54 8.47
N THR A 43 14.23 -18.58 8.68
CA THR A 43 12.95 -18.56 7.96
C THR A 43 13.24 -18.10 6.54
N THR A 44 13.74 -18.98 5.71
CA THR A 44 13.66 -18.85 4.28
C THR A 44 12.19 -18.96 3.92
N TYR A 45 11.56 -17.84 3.56
CA TYR A 45 10.38 -17.91 2.72
C TYR A 45 10.86 -18.41 1.36
N ASN A 46 10.99 -19.71 1.26
CA ASN A 46 10.93 -20.34 -0.03
C ASN A 46 9.58 -19.91 -0.60
N LEU A 47 9.59 -19.17 -1.70
CA LEU A 47 8.50 -19.18 -2.68
C LEU A 47 8.52 -20.60 -3.22
N SER A 48 8.17 -21.51 -2.32
CA SER A 48 8.16 -22.91 -2.49
C SER A 48 7.13 -23.20 -3.55
N GLU A 49 7.49 -23.89 -4.41
CA GLU A 49 7.02 -25.25 -4.76
C GLU A 49 5.74 -25.78 -4.10
N THR A 50 5.22 -25.22 -3.03
CA THR A 50 3.94 -25.57 -2.42
C THR A 50 2.71 -25.04 -3.17
N SER A 51 2.85 -24.17 -4.15
CA SER A 51 1.76 -23.87 -5.08
C SER A 51 1.76 -24.77 -6.34
N LEU A 52 2.76 -25.59 -6.50
CA LEU A 52 2.80 -26.70 -7.45
C LEU A 52 2.49 -27.98 -6.68
N SER A 53 1.24 -28.12 -6.20
CA SER A 53 0.80 -29.41 -5.63
C SER A 53 1.03 -30.48 -6.68
N ASN A 54 1.77 -31.52 -6.30
CA ASN A 54 1.99 -32.76 -7.05
C ASN A 54 0.70 -33.56 -7.26
N ASN A 55 -0.42 -32.93 -7.54
CA ASN A 55 -1.59 -33.54 -8.08
C ASN A 55 -1.53 -33.41 -9.60
N THR A 56 -0.69 -34.25 -10.19
CA THR A 56 -0.46 -34.38 -11.62
C THR A 56 -1.62 -35.04 -12.32
N LYS A 57 -2.74 -34.35 -12.47
CA LYS A 57 -3.39 -34.37 -13.77
C LYS A 57 -2.62 -33.42 -14.63
N ALA A 58 -1.90 -33.91 -15.62
CA ALA A 58 -1.24 -33.03 -16.60
C ALA A 58 -2.30 -32.10 -17.15
N VAL A 59 -2.16 -30.80 -16.83
CA VAL A 59 -3.01 -29.76 -17.43
C VAL A 59 -2.46 -29.59 -18.83
N SER A 60 -3.14 -30.19 -19.82
CA SER A 60 -2.83 -29.95 -21.23
C SER A 60 -3.13 -28.48 -21.54
N LEU A 61 -2.18 -27.81 -22.19
CA LEU A 61 -2.44 -26.47 -22.71
C LEU A 61 -3.48 -26.55 -23.83
N PRO A 62 -4.37 -25.54 -23.96
CA PRO A 62 -5.28 -25.44 -25.08
C PRO A 62 -4.52 -25.47 -26.40
N SER A 63 -4.97 -26.27 -27.36
CA SER A 63 -4.39 -26.38 -28.69
C SER A 63 -4.89 -25.29 -29.65
N ASP A 64 -6.03 -24.71 -29.35
CA ASP A 64 -6.66 -23.66 -30.16
C ASP A 64 -6.48 -22.28 -29.54
N LYS A 65 -6.19 -21.27 -30.39
CA LYS A 65 -6.09 -19.86 -29.97
C LYS A 65 -7.45 -19.24 -29.67
N SER A 66 -8.57 -19.87 -30.01
CA SER A 66 -9.92 -19.45 -29.59
C SER A 66 -10.07 -19.47 -28.07
N ASP A 67 -9.27 -20.31 -27.39
CA ASP A 67 -9.26 -20.44 -25.92
C ASP A 67 -8.32 -19.40 -25.24
N TYR A 68 -7.80 -18.45 -26.00
CA TYR A 68 -6.96 -17.39 -25.47
C TYR A 68 -7.84 -16.20 -25.05
N ILE A 69 -7.68 -15.77 -23.81
CA ILE A 69 -8.38 -14.60 -23.25
C ILE A 69 -7.38 -13.45 -23.15
N LYS A 70 -7.62 -12.37 -23.90
CA LYS A 70 -6.84 -11.14 -23.77
C LYS A 70 -7.26 -10.41 -22.49
N SER A 71 -6.31 -10.21 -21.57
CA SER A 71 -6.51 -9.32 -20.45
C SER A 71 -6.57 -7.87 -20.91
N ASP A 72 -7.55 -7.11 -20.44
CA ASP A 72 -7.66 -5.66 -20.62
C ASP A 72 -6.99 -4.87 -19.47
N LEU A 73 -6.36 -5.59 -18.52
CA LEU A 73 -5.57 -4.98 -17.45
C LEU A 73 -4.30 -4.35 -17.99
N SER A 74 -3.82 -3.31 -17.34
CA SER A 74 -2.55 -2.67 -17.65
C SER A 74 -1.99 -1.91 -16.46
N PRO A 75 -0.70 -2.02 -16.15
CA PRO A 75 -0.05 -1.16 -15.17
C PRO A 75 -0.02 0.31 -15.59
N LEU A 76 -0.21 0.62 -16.90
CA LEU A 76 -0.20 1.98 -17.43
C LEU A 76 -1.41 2.81 -17.00
N THR A 77 -2.55 2.17 -16.80
CA THR A 77 -3.80 2.81 -16.38
C THR A 77 -4.07 2.65 -14.89
N SER A 78 -3.18 1.94 -14.20
CA SER A 78 -3.32 1.65 -12.77
C SER A 78 -3.19 2.91 -11.92
N LYS A 79 -4.16 3.13 -11.03
CA LYS A 79 -4.07 4.17 -10.00
C LYS A 79 -3.04 3.80 -8.94
N VAL A 80 -2.22 4.75 -8.55
CA VAL A 80 -1.21 4.55 -7.48
C VAL A 80 -1.72 5.16 -6.18
N ILE A 81 -2.02 4.31 -5.21
CA ILE A 81 -2.50 4.72 -3.90
C ILE A 81 -1.45 4.38 -2.84
N VAL A 82 -1.20 5.34 -1.96
CA VAL A 82 -0.38 5.10 -0.78
C VAL A 82 -1.26 5.08 0.46
N LEU A 83 -1.32 3.94 1.12
CA LEU A 83 -1.88 3.81 2.46
C LEU A 83 -0.79 4.14 3.48
N ASP A 84 -1.13 5.00 4.41
CA ASP A 84 -0.21 5.44 5.45
C ASP A 84 -0.75 5.06 6.83
N PRO A 85 -0.44 3.85 7.36
CA PRO A 85 -0.74 3.54 8.75
C PRO A 85 -0.05 4.55 9.66
N GLY A 86 -0.81 5.42 10.33
CA GLY A 86 -0.28 6.49 11.19
C GLY A 86 0.63 5.97 12.28
N HIS A 87 1.46 6.86 12.84
CA HIS A 87 2.37 6.52 13.93
C HIS A 87 3.43 5.46 13.59
N CYS A 88 4.19 5.02 14.59
CA CYS A 88 5.17 3.94 14.53
C CYS A 88 5.71 3.71 15.96
N LYS A 89 6.56 2.70 16.16
CA LYS A 89 7.18 2.41 17.46
C LYS A 89 7.92 3.61 18.09
N LYS A 90 8.57 4.44 17.26
CA LYS A 90 9.30 5.64 17.71
C LYS A 90 8.36 6.83 17.99
N HIS A 91 7.31 7.00 17.20
CA HIS A 91 6.33 8.09 17.30
C HIS A 91 4.96 7.46 17.55
N ILE A 92 4.77 7.07 18.79
CA ILE A 92 3.60 6.30 19.26
C ILE A 92 2.32 7.12 19.10
N GLY A 93 1.21 6.41 18.82
CA GLY A 93 -0.14 6.97 18.78
C GLY A 93 -0.84 6.97 20.14
N ALA A 94 -2.12 7.23 20.10
CA ALA A 94 -2.97 7.24 21.28
C ALA A 94 -3.12 5.84 21.91
N ARG A 95 -3.49 5.81 23.18
CA ARG A 95 -3.68 4.62 24.00
C ARG A 95 -5.06 4.63 24.63
N GLY A 96 -5.70 3.48 24.72
CA GLY A 96 -6.97 3.32 25.45
C GLY A 96 -7.38 1.86 25.58
N TYR A 97 -7.86 1.46 26.72
CA TYR A 97 -8.41 0.11 27.00
C TYR A 97 -7.46 -1.04 26.60
N GLY A 98 -6.14 -0.88 26.85
CA GLY A 98 -5.11 -1.86 26.48
C GLY A 98 -4.75 -1.87 24.98
N LEU A 99 -5.31 -0.97 24.19
CA LEU A 99 -5.09 -0.88 22.77
C LEU A 99 -4.05 0.19 22.42
N LYS A 100 -3.39 0.02 21.26
CA LYS A 100 -2.38 0.92 20.71
C LYS A 100 -2.81 1.33 19.32
N GLU A 101 -2.85 2.64 19.06
CA GLU A 101 -3.27 3.16 17.76
C GLU A 101 -2.41 2.64 16.60
N GLU A 102 -1.07 2.66 16.76
CA GLU A 102 -0.16 2.20 15.71
C GLU A 102 -0.34 0.74 15.30
N ASP A 103 -0.84 -0.13 16.20
CA ASP A 103 -1.14 -1.53 15.89
C ASP A 103 -2.49 -1.66 15.17
N ILE A 104 -3.50 -0.91 15.62
CA ILE A 104 -4.84 -0.91 15.03
C ILE A 104 -4.78 -0.45 13.56
N VAL A 105 -4.13 0.68 13.30
CA VAL A 105 -4.08 1.24 11.95
C VAL A 105 -3.24 0.41 10.99
N LEU A 106 -2.27 -0.36 11.51
CA LEU A 106 -1.52 -1.30 10.71
C LEU A 106 -2.41 -2.46 10.23
N ASP A 107 -3.28 -2.99 11.09
CA ASP A 107 -4.23 -4.03 10.74
C ASP A 107 -5.28 -3.53 9.73
N ILE A 108 -5.78 -2.30 9.93
CA ILE A 108 -6.71 -1.64 8.99
C ILE A 108 -6.05 -1.51 7.61
N SER A 109 -4.80 -1.03 7.56
CA SER A 109 -4.04 -0.87 6.31
C SER A 109 -3.83 -2.20 5.58
N LYS A 110 -3.48 -3.27 6.31
CA LYS A 110 -3.32 -4.62 5.73
C LYS A 110 -4.61 -5.10 5.08
N ALA A 111 -5.73 -4.97 5.78
CA ALA A 111 -7.03 -5.41 5.27
C ALA A 111 -7.48 -4.60 4.04
N CYS A 112 -7.23 -3.29 4.06
CA CYS A 112 -7.52 -2.40 2.93
C CYS A 112 -6.70 -2.82 1.71
N LYS A 113 -5.38 -2.94 1.88
CA LYS A 113 -4.48 -3.38 0.79
C LYS A 113 -4.87 -4.75 0.25
N ASN A 114 -5.08 -5.75 1.11
CA ASN A 114 -5.43 -7.11 0.69
C ASN A 114 -6.70 -7.15 -0.17
N LYS A 115 -7.70 -6.30 0.12
CA LYS A 115 -8.90 -6.21 -0.70
C LYS A 115 -8.61 -5.55 -2.06
N LEU A 116 -7.83 -4.45 -2.07
CA LEU A 116 -7.49 -3.71 -3.28
C LEU A 116 -6.53 -4.48 -4.21
N ASP A 117 -5.74 -5.40 -3.68
CA ASP A 117 -4.85 -6.24 -4.49
C ASP A 117 -5.62 -7.16 -5.45
N ASN A 118 -6.94 -7.34 -5.25
CA ASN A 118 -7.81 -8.05 -6.18
C ASN A 118 -8.31 -7.21 -7.36
N TYR A 119 -7.88 -5.95 -7.47
CA TYR A 119 -8.24 -5.07 -8.58
C TYR A 119 -7.02 -4.80 -9.47
N GLY A 120 -7.21 -4.96 -10.77
CA GLY A 120 -6.12 -4.84 -11.75
C GLY A 120 -5.74 -3.39 -12.07
N ASP A 121 -6.66 -2.46 -11.92
CA ASP A 121 -6.49 -1.05 -12.27
C ASP A 121 -6.02 -0.16 -11.10
N ILE A 122 -5.47 -0.76 -10.05
CA ILE A 122 -4.89 -0.07 -8.90
C ILE A 122 -3.57 -0.73 -8.46
N THR A 123 -2.62 0.08 -8.03
CA THR A 123 -1.41 -0.35 -7.34
C THR A 123 -1.35 0.30 -5.97
N VAL A 124 -1.25 -0.51 -4.92
CA VAL A 124 -1.30 -0.04 -3.53
C VAL A 124 0.04 -0.23 -2.84
N TYR A 125 0.62 0.86 -2.40
CA TYR A 125 1.81 0.88 -1.56
C TYR A 125 1.43 1.26 -0.12
N THR A 126 2.28 0.88 0.83
CA THR A 126 2.13 1.26 2.24
C THR A 126 3.39 1.92 2.75
N THR A 127 3.26 2.97 3.57
CA THR A 127 4.42 3.66 4.15
C THR A 127 5.16 2.81 5.17
N ARG A 128 4.48 1.84 5.79
CA ARG A 128 5.06 0.84 6.67
C ARG A 128 4.23 -0.45 6.68
N THR A 129 4.88 -1.57 6.82
CA THR A 129 4.26 -2.92 6.98
C THR A 129 4.45 -3.50 8.37
N THR A 130 5.29 -2.86 9.17
CA THR A 130 5.61 -3.19 10.56
C THR A 130 5.47 -1.93 11.43
N ASN A 131 5.77 -2.02 12.72
CA ASN A 131 5.81 -0.84 13.60
C ASN A 131 7.11 -0.03 13.51
N ASN A 132 7.99 -0.33 12.56
CA ASN A 132 9.19 0.46 12.32
C ASN A 132 8.85 1.84 11.76
N CYS A 133 9.68 2.83 12.09
CA CYS A 133 9.55 4.17 11.57
C CYS A 133 10.08 4.25 10.14
N LEU A 134 9.42 5.02 9.29
CA LEU A 134 9.89 5.31 7.93
C LEU A 134 11.15 6.19 7.90
N SER A 135 11.38 6.95 8.96
CA SER A 135 12.56 7.82 9.12
C SER A 135 13.24 7.55 10.47
N THR A 136 14.56 7.57 10.47
CA THR A 136 15.38 7.49 11.70
C THR A 136 15.46 8.82 12.45
N LEU A 137 15.07 9.92 11.80
CA LEU A 137 15.08 11.29 12.33
C LEU A 137 13.87 11.58 13.22
N GLY A 138 13.63 12.86 13.52
CA GLY A 138 12.54 13.30 14.39
C GLY A 138 11.13 13.13 13.82
N LEU A 139 10.10 13.52 14.58
CA LEU A 139 8.69 13.40 14.19
C LEU A 139 8.38 14.17 12.90
N GLY A 140 8.89 15.40 12.75
CA GLY A 140 8.67 16.21 11.55
C GLY A 140 9.19 15.55 10.28
N ASP A 141 10.37 14.93 10.38
CA ASP A 141 10.96 14.18 9.27
C ASP A 141 10.16 12.91 8.96
N CYS A 142 9.69 12.19 9.99
CA CYS A 142 8.84 11.02 9.81
C CYS A 142 7.55 11.38 9.04
N LEU A 143 6.87 12.47 9.42
CA LEU A 143 5.67 12.94 8.73
C LEU A 143 5.96 13.37 7.28
N THR A 144 7.06 14.11 7.08
CA THR A 144 7.48 14.54 5.75
C THR A 144 7.91 13.35 4.87
N ALA A 145 8.57 12.34 5.44
CA ALA A 145 9.01 11.15 4.74
C ALA A 145 7.82 10.38 4.12
N ARG A 146 6.66 10.35 4.78
CA ARG A 146 5.42 9.72 4.28
C ARG A 146 4.93 10.36 2.98
N ASN A 147 4.87 11.68 2.94
CA ASN A 147 4.51 12.41 1.72
C ASN A 147 5.61 12.34 0.65
N ARG A 148 6.91 12.36 1.03
CA ARG A 148 8.02 12.17 0.08
C ARG A 148 7.99 10.77 -0.55
N TYR A 149 7.62 9.75 0.22
CA TYR A 149 7.42 8.40 -0.29
C TYR A 149 6.33 8.38 -1.36
N SER A 150 5.17 8.98 -1.09
CA SER A 150 4.08 9.13 -2.05
C SER A 150 4.51 9.91 -3.30
N LYS A 151 5.31 10.98 -3.13
CA LYS A 151 5.84 11.78 -4.24
C LYS A 151 6.75 10.96 -5.16
N ARG A 152 7.64 10.13 -4.59
CA ARG A 152 8.53 9.28 -5.39
C ARG A 152 7.79 8.22 -6.19
N LEU A 153 6.64 7.77 -5.70
CA LEU A 153 5.78 6.80 -6.37
C LEU A 153 4.83 7.45 -7.39
N ASN A 154 4.83 8.78 -7.53
CA ASN A 154 3.84 9.52 -8.30
C ASN A 154 2.40 9.14 -7.92
N ALA A 155 2.12 9.06 -6.61
CA ALA A 155 0.84 8.60 -6.11
C ALA A 155 -0.31 9.52 -6.54
N ASP A 156 -1.42 8.92 -6.96
CA ASP A 156 -2.68 9.63 -7.25
C ASP A 156 -3.37 10.07 -5.95
N PHE A 157 -3.14 9.36 -4.83
CA PHE A 157 -3.72 9.70 -3.53
C PHE A 157 -2.92 9.12 -2.38
N LEU A 158 -2.84 9.86 -1.26
CA LEU A 158 -2.30 9.42 0.02
C LEU A 158 -3.41 9.37 1.07
N ILE A 159 -3.61 8.21 1.69
CA ILE A 159 -4.65 8.00 2.71
C ILE A 159 -3.97 7.58 4.01
N SER A 160 -3.93 8.49 4.98
CA SER A 160 -3.37 8.25 6.31
C SER A 160 -4.46 7.75 7.26
N LEU A 161 -4.19 6.65 7.94
CA LEU A 161 -5.13 5.92 8.77
C LEU A 161 -4.81 6.16 10.24
N HIS A 162 -5.78 6.61 11.01
CA HIS A 162 -5.66 7.02 12.39
C HIS A 162 -6.85 6.60 13.26
N ILE A 163 -6.67 6.64 14.58
CA ILE A 163 -7.72 6.51 15.58
C ILE A 163 -7.63 7.71 16.52
N ASN A 164 -8.68 8.48 16.57
CA ASN A 164 -8.75 9.69 17.36
C ASN A 164 -8.69 9.42 18.87
N ALA A 165 -8.34 10.45 19.61
CA ALA A 165 -8.42 10.49 21.06
C ALA A 165 -9.01 11.82 21.56
N ASN A 166 -9.71 11.80 22.67
CA ASN A 166 -10.22 13.00 23.30
C ASN A 166 -10.37 12.81 24.82
N GLU A 167 -10.21 13.89 25.59
CA GLU A 167 -10.43 13.89 27.05
C GLU A 167 -11.88 13.52 27.38
N ASN A 168 -12.84 14.05 26.62
CA ASN A 168 -14.23 13.64 26.72
C ASN A 168 -14.41 12.25 26.09
N LYS A 169 -14.44 11.24 26.95
CA LYS A 169 -14.56 9.80 26.59
C LYS A 169 -15.89 9.43 25.95
N ASN A 170 -16.88 10.34 25.91
CA ASN A 170 -18.16 10.13 25.25
C ASN A 170 -18.09 10.50 23.74
N LYS A 171 -17.00 11.11 23.28
CA LYS A 171 -16.81 11.34 21.85
C LYS A 171 -16.60 10.03 21.12
N THR A 172 -17.32 9.83 20.01
CA THR A 172 -17.36 8.62 19.19
C THR A 172 -17.55 8.97 17.72
N GLY A 173 -17.21 8.05 16.81
CA GLY A 173 -17.51 8.15 15.39
C GLY A 173 -16.32 8.59 14.53
N ALA A 174 -16.49 8.43 13.20
CA ALA A 174 -15.46 8.70 12.21
C ALA A 174 -15.41 10.17 11.79
N LEU A 175 -14.20 10.66 11.51
CA LEU A 175 -13.90 12.02 11.13
C LEU A 175 -12.86 12.04 10.00
N MET A 176 -12.98 12.99 9.07
CA MET A 176 -12.01 13.21 8.01
C MET A 176 -11.23 14.50 8.22
N LEU A 177 -9.91 14.44 8.09
CA LEU A 177 -9.05 15.62 8.03
C LEU A 177 -8.64 15.81 6.56
N ALA A 178 -9.08 16.90 5.97
CA ALA A 178 -8.94 17.19 4.55
C ALA A 178 -8.37 18.59 4.31
N ALA A 179 -7.94 18.87 3.08
CA ALA A 179 -7.41 20.16 2.68
C ALA A 179 -8.47 21.24 2.75
N TYR A 180 -8.06 22.46 3.16
CA TYR A 180 -8.96 23.59 3.30
C TYR A 180 -9.29 24.22 1.94
N GLY A 181 -10.58 24.44 1.68
CA GLY A 181 -11.08 24.76 0.34
C GLY A 181 -10.83 26.17 -0.20
N SER A 182 -10.57 27.15 0.68
CA SER A 182 -10.31 28.55 0.26
C SER A 182 -8.81 28.83 0.07
N GLY A 183 -8.02 27.77 -0.15
CA GLY A 183 -6.60 27.90 -0.08
C GLY A 183 -5.89 27.84 -1.41
N TYR A 184 -4.70 27.30 -1.34
CA TYR A 184 -3.71 27.24 -2.38
C TYR A 184 -4.11 26.31 -3.53
N ASN A 185 -4.83 25.20 -3.26
CA ASN A 185 -5.21 24.22 -4.26
C ASN A 185 -6.66 23.76 -4.09
N LYS A 186 -7.57 24.40 -4.83
CA LYS A 186 -9.00 24.08 -4.81
C LYS A 186 -9.29 22.65 -5.33
N ILE A 187 -8.50 22.14 -6.28
CA ILE A 187 -8.67 20.80 -6.84
C ILE A 187 -8.43 19.75 -5.78
N ILE A 188 -7.33 19.85 -5.03
CA ILE A 188 -7.04 18.92 -3.91
C ILE A 188 -8.14 18.97 -2.85
N HIS A 189 -8.67 20.16 -2.53
CA HIS A 189 -9.80 20.27 -1.61
C HIS A 189 -11.01 19.47 -2.11
N LEU A 190 -11.40 19.63 -3.37
CA LEU A 190 -12.53 18.93 -3.96
C LEU A 190 -12.30 17.41 -3.98
N GLN A 191 -11.09 16.96 -4.35
CA GLN A 191 -10.74 15.54 -4.37
C GLN A 191 -10.80 14.94 -2.96
N THR A 192 -10.18 15.58 -1.97
CA THR A 192 -10.12 15.08 -0.60
C THR A 192 -11.49 15.09 0.09
N THR A 193 -12.34 16.08 -0.21
CA THR A 193 -13.70 16.13 0.34
C THR A 193 -14.66 15.17 -0.34
N SER A 194 -14.55 14.96 -1.65
CA SER A 194 -15.35 13.97 -2.38
C SER A 194 -15.03 12.56 -1.90
N PHE A 195 -13.75 12.19 -1.81
CA PHE A 195 -13.33 10.93 -1.22
C PHE A 195 -13.83 10.78 0.23
N GLY A 196 -13.66 11.82 1.05
CA GLY A 196 -14.04 11.78 2.46
C GLY A 196 -15.54 11.58 2.69
N LYS A 197 -16.41 12.12 1.83
CA LYS A 197 -17.87 11.86 1.88
C LYS A 197 -18.18 10.37 1.68
N ILE A 198 -17.53 9.74 0.69
CA ILE A 198 -17.68 8.30 0.41
C ILE A 198 -17.18 7.48 1.61
N ALA A 199 -15.99 7.79 2.12
CA ALA A 199 -15.38 7.08 3.25
C ALA A 199 -16.24 7.18 4.53
N LEU A 200 -16.77 8.36 4.85
CA LEU A 200 -17.68 8.53 5.99
C LEU A 200 -18.98 7.74 5.83
N ASN A 201 -19.52 7.62 4.61
CA ASN A 201 -20.69 6.81 4.36
C ASN A 201 -20.41 5.32 4.53
N ASN A 202 -19.29 4.83 4.01
CA ASN A 202 -18.89 3.44 4.14
C ASN A 202 -18.59 3.05 5.60
N LEU A 203 -17.89 3.90 6.36
CA LEU A 203 -17.67 3.67 7.79
C LEU A 203 -18.98 3.74 8.58
N HIS A 204 -19.89 4.61 8.20
CA HIS A 204 -21.22 4.69 8.81
C HIS A 204 -22.03 3.40 8.62
N SER A 205 -21.88 2.71 7.51
CA SER A 205 -22.54 1.40 7.30
C SER A 205 -22.14 0.32 8.32
N LEU A 206 -21.01 0.50 9.02
CA LEU A 206 -20.61 -0.33 10.17
C LEU A 206 -21.18 0.17 11.51
N GLY A 207 -21.96 1.27 11.50
CA GLY A 207 -22.53 1.89 12.69
C GLY A 207 -21.68 3.02 13.30
N LEU A 208 -20.58 3.42 12.69
CA LEU A 208 -19.82 4.59 13.12
C LEU A 208 -20.58 5.88 12.85
N LYS A 209 -20.68 6.75 13.86
CA LYS A 209 -21.29 8.08 13.69
C LYS A 209 -20.42 8.92 12.74
N LYS A 210 -21.05 9.55 11.73
CA LYS A 210 -20.36 10.52 10.86
C LYS A 210 -20.16 11.83 11.63
N ARG A 211 -18.92 12.28 11.77
CA ARG A 211 -18.55 13.55 12.39
C ARG A 211 -18.21 14.63 11.36
N GLY A 212 -18.17 14.30 10.08
CA GLY A 212 -17.87 15.23 9.01
C GLY A 212 -16.37 15.48 8.85
N PHE A 213 -16.02 16.72 8.55
CA PHE A 213 -14.66 17.13 8.20
C PHE A 213 -14.05 18.05 9.25
N TRP A 214 -12.78 17.88 9.51
CA TRP A 214 -11.95 18.83 10.24
C TRP A 214 -10.91 19.42 9.29
N MET A 215 -11.07 20.68 8.99
CA MET A 215 -10.17 21.45 8.15
C MET A 215 -9.63 22.61 8.98
N ARG A 216 -8.36 22.55 9.33
CA ARG A 216 -7.72 23.54 10.19
C ARG A 216 -6.59 24.25 9.45
N LYS A 217 -6.47 25.55 9.66
CA LYS A 217 -5.36 26.37 9.15
C LYS A 217 -4.29 26.51 10.22
N TYR A 218 -3.04 26.53 9.79
CA TYR A 218 -1.91 26.84 10.66
C TYR A 218 -1.83 28.34 10.91
N LYS A 219 -1.55 28.74 12.15
CA LYS A 219 -1.28 30.15 12.47
C LYS A 219 0.17 30.46 12.08
N GLY A 220 0.41 31.43 11.23
CA GLY A 220 1.76 31.90 10.92
C GLY A 220 2.48 31.25 9.74
N LEU A 221 1.94 30.18 9.14
CA LEU A 221 2.49 29.61 7.90
C LEU A 221 1.56 29.89 6.71
N HIS A 222 2.14 30.29 5.58
CA HIS A 222 1.41 30.67 4.38
C HIS A 222 1.96 29.92 3.15
N TYR A 223 1.06 29.57 2.25
CA TYR A 223 1.41 29.10 0.91
C TYR A 223 1.92 30.28 0.07
N LYS A 224 2.51 29.98 -1.11
CA LYS A 224 3.07 31.01 -2.01
C LYS A 224 2.07 32.10 -2.44
N ASN A 225 0.78 31.79 -2.44
CA ASN A 225 -0.29 32.76 -2.76
C ASN A 225 -0.79 33.57 -1.55
N GLY A 226 -0.11 33.52 -0.41
CA GLY A 226 -0.47 34.22 0.81
C GLY A 226 -1.57 33.58 1.65
N SER A 227 -2.24 32.53 1.18
CA SER A 227 -3.24 31.83 1.99
C SER A 227 -2.60 31.03 3.12
N ARG A 228 -3.27 30.92 4.27
CA ARG A 228 -2.77 30.12 5.40
C ARG A 228 -2.66 28.64 5.06
N MET A 229 -1.56 28.02 5.44
CA MET A 229 -1.33 26.59 5.24
C MET A 229 -2.27 25.71 6.05
N ASP A 230 -2.50 24.50 5.55
CA ASP A 230 -3.20 23.45 6.29
C ASP A 230 -2.43 23.07 7.56
N TYR A 231 -3.16 22.85 8.64
CA TYR A 231 -2.57 22.55 9.95
C TYR A 231 -1.86 21.21 9.99
N TYR A 232 -2.53 20.16 9.49
CA TYR A 232 -2.01 18.80 9.54
C TYR A 232 -0.91 18.58 8.52
N SER A 233 0.24 18.09 8.98
CA SER A 233 1.45 17.95 8.15
C SER A 233 1.23 17.07 6.93
N ILE A 234 0.52 15.93 7.07
CA ILE A 234 0.19 15.03 5.96
C ILE A 234 -0.62 15.77 4.90
N VAL A 235 -1.65 16.51 5.31
CA VAL A 235 -2.51 17.27 4.38
C VAL A 235 -1.74 18.41 3.73
N ARG A 236 -1.01 19.21 4.53
CA ARG A 236 -0.19 20.35 4.06
C ARG A 236 0.86 19.92 3.04
N ASN A 237 1.61 18.88 3.34
CA ASN A 237 2.64 18.37 2.43
C ASN A 237 2.01 17.75 1.18
N GLY A 238 0.84 17.12 1.28
CA GLY A 238 0.06 16.68 0.14
C GLY A 238 -0.28 17.82 -0.81
N VAL A 239 -0.76 18.95 -0.28
CA VAL A 239 -1.04 20.16 -1.05
C VAL A 239 0.24 20.72 -1.70
N LEU A 240 1.36 20.76 -0.97
CA LEU A 240 2.65 21.23 -1.50
C LEU A 240 3.22 20.32 -2.62
N TYR A 241 2.98 19.02 -2.55
CA TYR A 241 3.45 18.07 -3.55
C TYR A 241 2.44 17.79 -4.66
N ASN A 242 1.29 18.46 -4.61
CA ASN A 242 0.16 18.25 -5.53
C ASN A 242 -0.35 16.80 -5.53
N ILE A 243 -0.44 16.20 -4.35
CA ILE A 243 -0.97 14.86 -4.12
C ILE A 243 -2.14 14.97 -3.15
N PRO A 244 -3.38 14.64 -3.56
CA PRO A 244 -4.52 14.60 -2.64
C PRO A 244 -4.19 13.72 -1.44
N SER A 245 -4.28 14.29 -0.23
CA SER A 245 -3.90 13.60 1.00
C SER A 245 -4.94 13.84 2.08
N VAL A 246 -5.44 12.77 2.69
CA VAL A 246 -6.43 12.81 3.77
C VAL A 246 -5.94 12.02 4.98
N ILE A 247 -6.51 12.33 6.14
CA ILE A 247 -6.40 11.50 7.34
C ILE A 247 -7.79 10.99 7.68
N ILE A 248 -7.96 9.68 7.84
CA ILE A 248 -9.18 9.04 8.30
C ILE A 248 -9.03 8.74 9.79
N GLU A 249 -9.89 9.32 10.60
CA GLU A 249 -10.02 9.00 12.02
C GLU A 249 -11.20 8.02 12.20
N HIS A 250 -10.92 6.74 12.44
CA HIS A 250 -11.91 5.65 12.45
C HIS A 250 -12.77 5.55 13.71
N GLY A 251 -12.69 6.51 14.60
CA GLY A 251 -13.36 6.52 15.89
C GLY A 251 -12.42 6.98 16.99
N TYR A 252 -12.76 6.73 18.25
CA TYR A 252 -11.98 7.23 19.39
C TYR A 252 -11.46 6.09 20.26
N ILE A 253 -10.14 5.96 20.38
CA ILE A 253 -9.50 4.95 21.27
C ILE A 253 -9.78 5.20 22.74
N THR A 254 -10.16 6.42 23.10
CA THR A 254 -10.58 6.83 24.45
C THR A 254 -12.05 6.53 24.74
N ASN A 255 -12.83 6.08 23.75
CA ASN A 255 -14.22 5.69 23.92
C ASN A 255 -14.36 4.18 24.07
N LYS A 256 -14.91 3.72 25.20
CA LYS A 256 -15.06 2.29 25.52
C LYS A 256 -15.94 1.55 24.49
N SER A 257 -17.00 2.20 24.01
CA SER A 257 -17.89 1.60 23.02
C SER A 257 -17.22 1.43 21.67
N ASP A 258 -16.48 2.46 21.19
CA ASP A 258 -15.72 2.37 19.94
C ASP A 258 -14.68 1.25 20.04
N CYS A 259 -13.92 1.17 21.14
CA CYS A 259 -12.95 0.11 21.37
C CYS A 259 -13.58 -1.28 21.34
N LYS A 260 -14.70 -1.48 22.04
CA LYS A 260 -15.40 -2.77 22.07
C LYS A 260 -15.98 -3.15 20.72
N LYS A 261 -16.55 -2.18 19.97
CA LYS A 261 -17.24 -2.44 18.69
C LYS A 261 -16.28 -2.62 17.54
N TYR A 262 -15.18 -1.84 17.47
CA TYR A 262 -14.38 -1.68 16.25
C TYR A 262 -12.92 -2.04 16.38
N PHE A 263 -12.29 -2.00 17.60
CA PHE A 263 -10.83 -2.06 17.68
C PHE A 263 -10.27 -3.26 18.44
N ASN A 264 -11.02 -3.90 19.33
CA ASN A 264 -10.50 -4.88 20.28
C ASN A 264 -10.12 -6.24 19.67
N THR A 265 -10.47 -6.52 18.41
CA THR A 265 -10.06 -7.73 17.70
C THR A 265 -9.56 -7.41 16.29
N VAL A 266 -8.65 -8.23 15.77
CA VAL A 266 -8.13 -8.10 14.40
C VAL A 266 -9.26 -8.17 13.37
N ALA A 267 -10.23 -9.07 13.56
CA ALA A 267 -11.38 -9.21 12.66
C ALA A 267 -12.19 -7.91 12.51
N LYS A 268 -12.41 -7.17 13.63
CA LYS A 268 -13.11 -5.88 13.60
C LYS A 268 -12.31 -4.78 12.90
N ARG A 269 -10.99 -4.73 13.14
CA ARG A 269 -10.08 -3.81 12.44
C ARG A 269 -10.05 -4.10 10.94
N TYR A 270 -10.12 -5.37 10.56
CA TYR A 270 -10.20 -5.79 9.15
C TYR A 270 -11.50 -5.35 8.49
N LEU A 271 -12.64 -5.31 9.19
CA LEU A 271 -13.89 -4.75 8.64
C LEU A 271 -13.75 -3.26 8.32
N LEU A 272 -13.07 -2.49 9.18
CA LEU A 272 -12.76 -1.08 8.88
C LEU A 272 -11.91 -0.95 7.62
N GLY A 273 -10.81 -1.70 7.52
CA GLY A 273 -9.93 -1.66 6.34
C GLY A 273 -10.62 -2.10 5.05
N LYS A 274 -11.54 -3.07 5.11
CA LYS A 274 -12.36 -3.44 3.96
C LYS A 274 -13.28 -2.30 3.52
N LYS A 275 -13.79 -1.48 4.45
CA LYS A 275 -14.61 -0.30 4.15
C LYS A 275 -13.78 0.87 3.58
N ASP A 276 -12.54 1.01 4.02
CA ASP A 276 -11.62 1.95 3.37
C ASP A 276 -11.34 1.53 1.92
N ALA A 277 -11.15 0.25 1.68
CA ALA A 277 -11.03 -0.27 0.31
C ALA A 277 -12.27 -0.03 -0.53
N ASP A 278 -13.50 -0.26 0.02
CA ASP A 278 -14.75 0.08 -0.65
C ASP A 278 -14.82 1.56 -1.04
N SER A 279 -14.27 2.42 -0.20
CA SER A 279 -14.24 3.86 -0.44
C SER A 279 -13.31 4.22 -1.60
N ILE A 280 -12.16 3.57 -1.68
CA ILE A 280 -11.19 3.74 -2.75
C ILE A 280 -11.77 3.21 -4.07
N ILE A 281 -12.35 2.00 -4.05
CA ILE A 281 -13.00 1.39 -5.21
C ILE A 281 -14.08 2.32 -5.76
N SER A 282 -14.97 2.82 -4.88
CA SER A 282 -16.07 3.71 -5.29
C SER A 282 -15.57 5.06 -5.79
N TYR A 283 -14.54 5.63 -5.17
CA TYR A 283 -14.02 6.94 -5.54
C TYR A 283 -13.32 6.94 -6.90
N PHE A 284 -12.53 5.90 -7.19
CA PHE A 284 -11.80 5.76 -8.45
C PHE A 284 -12.60 5.04 -9.53
N GLY A 285 -13.79 4.52 -9.20
CA GLY A 285 -14.59 3.73 -10.15
C GLY A 285 -13.89 2.43 -10.55
N LEU A 286 -13.17 1.80 -9.61
CA LEU A 286 -12.46 0.56 -9.90
C LEU A 286 -13.46 -0.57 -10.12
N ASN A 287 -13.40 -1.21 -11.26
CA ASN A 287 -14.31 -2.28 -11.65
C ASN A 287 -13.60 -3.43 -12.41
N LYS A 288 -12.30 -3.31 -12.59
CA LYS A 288 -11.49 -4.31 -13.28
C LYS A 288 -10.86 -5.25 -12.26
N GLU A 289 -11.55 -6.36 -11.99
CA GLU A 289 -10.98 -7.44 -11.19
C GLU A 289 -9.85 -8.14 -11.93
N ILE A 290 -8.88 -8.66 -11.20
CA ILE A 290 -7.84 -9.52 -11.79
C ILE A 290 -8.46 -10.85 -12.20
N ILE A 291 -7.99 -11.37 -13.33
CA ILE A 291 -8.38 -12.68 -13.79
C ILE A 291 -7.79 -13.73 -12.84
N SER A 292 -8.64 -14.44 -12.12
CA SER A 292 -8.21 -15.54 -11.26
C SER A 292 -7.66 -16.68 -12.09
N GLY A 293 -6.50 -17.22 -11.70
CA GLY A 293 -5.87 -18.29 -12.42
C GLY A 293 -4.60 -18.80 -11.75
N LYS A 294 -3.83 -19.58 -12.48
CA LYS A 294 -2.57 -20.17 -12.03
C LYS A 294 -1.51 -20.14 -13.11
N PHE A 295 -0.25 -20.05 -12.68
CA PHE A 295 0.87 -20.28 -13.58
C PHE A 295 0.98 -21.77 -13.91
N VAL A 296 1.25 -22.07 -15.19
CA VAL A 296 1.47 -23.43 -15.68
C VAL A 296 2.75 -23.42 -16.50
N LYS A 297 3.63 -24.39 -16.26
CA LYS A 297 4.86 -24.60 -17.04
C LYS A 297 4.64 -25.69 -18.07
N ASP A 298 5.12 -25.42 -19.30
CA ASP A 298 5.24 -26.39 -20.36
C ASP A 298 6.66 -26.30 -20.94
N GLY A 299 7.48 -27.27 -20.61
CA GLY A 299 8.92 -27.24 -20.87
C GLY A 299 9.57 -26.02 -20.22
N LYS A 300 10.20 -25.15 -21.04
CA LYS A 300 10.84 -23.91 -20.60
C LYS A 300 9.89 -22.71 -20.53
N ASP A 301 8.69 -22.87 -21.09
CA ASP A 301 7.72 -21.79 -21.21
C ASP A 301 6.76 -21.77 -20.02
N THR A 302 6.29 -20.60 -19.65
CA THR A 302 5.32 -20.39 -18.57
C THR A 302 4.10 -19.66 -19.14
N TYR A 303 2.92 -20.12 -18.73
CA TYR A 303 1.61 -19.58 -19.12
C TYR A 303 0.80 -19.22 -17.88
N TYR A 304 -0.23 -18.40 -18.05
CA TYR A 304 -1.22 -18.15 -17.02
C TYR A 304 -2.58 -18.62 -17.50
N LEU A 305 -3.17 -19.57 -16.76
CA LEU A 305 -4.45 -20.17 -17.11
C LEU A 305 -5.53 -19.75 -16.12
N THR A 306 -6.72 -19.44 -16.62
CA THR A 306 -7.93 -19.26 -15.81
C THR A 306 -8.36 -20.58 -15.16
N GLY A 307 -9.35 -20.52 -14.25
CA GLY A 307 -9.97 -21.70 -13.66
C GLY A 307 -10.56 -22.65 -14.70
N ASP A 308 -11.02 -22.12 -15.83
CA ASP A 308 -11.57 -22.86 -16.98
C ASP A 308 -10.49 -23.30 -17.99
N ASN A 309 -9.22 -23.20 -17.61
CA ASN A 309 -8.04 -23.55 -18.41
C ASN A 309 -7.81 -22.72 -19.68
N ASN A 310 -8.42 -21.55 -19.81
CA ASN A 310 -8.11 -20.63 -20.92
C ASN A 310 -6.76 -19.94 -20.69
N ILE A 311 -5.94 -19.82 -21.73
CA ILE A 311 -4.67 -19.08 -21.67
C ILE A 311 -4.95 -17.56 -21.64
N VAL A 312 -4.41 -16.88 -20.65
CA VAL A 312 -4.49 -15.42 -20.55
C VAL A 312 -3.32 -14.80 -21.27
N THR A 313 -3.58 -13.77 -22.08
CA THR A 313 -2.58 -12.98 -22.81
C THR A 313 -2.62 -11.52 -22.37
N GLY A 314 -1.53 -10.78 -22.60
CA GLY A 314 -1.40 -9.39 -22.17
C GLY A 314 -0.95 -9.27 -20.70
N TRP A 315 -1.31 -8.17 -20.05
CA TRP A 315 -0.94 -7.92 -18.67
C TRP A 315 -1.79 -8.74 -17.68
N VAL A 316 -1.13 -9.38 -16.75
CA VAL A 316 -1.75 -10.12 -15.63
C VAL A 316 -1.22 -9.59 -14.33
N LYS A 317 -2.11 -9.31 -13.37
CA LYS A 317 -1.74 -8.99 -12.00
C LYS A 317 -2.01 -10.21 -11.11
N TYR A 318 -0.96 -10.74 -10.48
CA TYR A 318 -1.05 -11.90 -9.59
C TYR A 318 -0.30 -11.60 -8.28
N SER A 319 -0.95 -11.81 -7.15
CA SER A 319 -0.40 -11.50 -5.81
C SER A 319 0.21 -10.09 -5.69
N GLY A 320 -0.43 -9.09 -6.32
CA GLY A 320 0.03 -7.70 -6.32
C GLY A 320 1.18 -7.39 -7.29
N LYS A 321 1.69 -8.37 -8.02
CA LYS A 321 2.79 -8.25 -9.00
C LYS A 321 2.24 -8.28 -10.42
N TRP A 322 2.89 -7.55 -11.34
CA TRP A 322 2.54 -7.53 -12.75
C TRP A 322 3.42 -8.46 -13.55
N TYR A 323 2.79 -9.20 -14.49
CA TYR A 323 3.41 -10.10 -15.48
C TYR A 323 2.84 -9.79 -16.85
N TYR A 324 3.59 -10.13 -17.89
CA TYR A 324 3.10 -9.98 -19.26
C TYR A 324 3.21 -11.29 -20.02
N PHE A 325 2.13 -11.66 -20.67
CA PHE A 325 2.03 -12.85 -21.51
C PHE A 325 1.87 -12.41 -22.96
N ASP A 326 2.69 -12.97 -23.83
CA ASP A 326 2.70 -12.66 -25.25
C ASP A 326 1.30 -12.79 -25.84
N THR A 327 0.87 -11.78 -26.59
CA THR A 327 -0.52 -11.73 -27.11
C THR A 327 -0.79 -12.72 -28.23
N VAL A 328 0.25 -13.33 -28.81
CA VAL A 328 0.14 -14.31 -29.89
C VAL A 328 0.36 -15.72 -29.42
N THR A 329 1.34 -15.94 -28.52
CA THR A 329 1.77 -17.26 -28.08
C THR A 329 1.30 -17.62 -26.68
N GLY A 330 0.83 -16.66 -25.88
CA GLY A 330 0.47 -16.83 -24.47
C GLY A 330 1.64 -17.06 -23.54
N LYS A 331 2.90 -17.02 -24.03
CA LYS A 331 4.08 -17.29 -23.20
C LYS A 331 4.45 -16.09 -22.35
N MET A 332 4.85 -16.34 -21.10
CA MET A 332 5.34 -15.29 -20.19
C MET A 332 6.58 -14.62 -20.78
N LYS A 333 6.60 -13.30 -20.80
CA LYS A 333 7.75 -12.48 -21.20
C LYS A 333 8.64 -12.21 -20.01
N THR A 334 9.95 -12.09 -20.30
CA THR A 334 10.99 -11.66 -19.38
C THR A 334 11.94 -10.68 -20.07
N GLY A 335 12.74 -9.92 -19.32
CA GLY A 335 13.65 -8.93 -19.85
C GLY A 335 12.93 -7.65 -20.28
N PHE A 336 13.50 -6.94 -21.26
CA PHE A 336 12.90 -5.70 -21.78
C PHE A 336 11.66 -5.97 -22.61
N LEU A 337 10.64 -5.19 -22.38
CA LEU A 337 9.35 -5.26 -23.05
C LEU A 337 8.89 -3.84 -23.44
N THR A 338 8.40 -3.68 -24.68
CA THR A 338 7.75 -2.44 -25.11
C THR A 338 6.27 -2.71 -25.38
N VAL A 339 5.40 -2.00 -24.67
CA VAL A 339 3.94 -2.05 -24.85
C VAL A 339 3.43 -0.61 -24.89
N ASP A 340 2.60 -0.28 -25.88
CA ASP A 340 1.99 1.05 -26.05
C ASP A 340 3.03 2.20 -25.98
N ASN A 341 4.16 2.03 -26.68
CA ASN A 341 5.30 2.96 -26.72
C ASN A 341 5.99 3.20 -25.36
N ARG A 342 5.75 2.37 -24.35
CA ARG A 342 6.41 2.43 -23.06
C ARG A 342 7.28 1.20 -22.83
N LYS A 343 8.43 1.41 -22.19
CA LYS A 343 9.40 0.37 -21.89
C LYS A 343 9.20 -0.14 -20.47
N PHE A 344 9.19 -1.43 -20.34
CA PHE A 344 9.12 -2.17 -19.06
C PHE A 344 10.30 -3.12 -18.97
N TYR A 345 10.62 -3.55 -17.77
CA TYR A 345 11.55 -4.63 -17.54
C TYR A 345 10.91 -5.68 -16.63
N LEU A 346 10.93 -6.91 -17.11
CA LEU A 346 10.40 -8.07 -16.41
C LEU A 346 11.57 -8.94 -15.93
N SER A 347 11.57 -9.31 -14.66
CA SER A 347 12.63 -10.11 -14.05
C SER A 347 12.90 -11.38 -14.89
N PRO A 348 14.16 -11.64 -15.29
CA PRO A 348 14.49 -12.85 -16.03
C PRO A 348 14.19 -14.14 -15.27
N SER A 349 14.29 -14.10 -13.93
CA SER A 349 14.09 -15.27 -13.06
C SER A 349 12.63 -15.52 -12.70
N THR A 350 11.81 -14.44 -12.53
CA THR A 350 10.45 -14.57 -12.01
C THR A 350 9.37 -14.10 -12.99
N GLY A 351 9.72 -13.33 -14.01
CA GLY A 351 8.78 -12.68 -14.92
C GLY A 351 8.05 -11.46 -14.31
N GLU A 352 8.32 -11.11 -13.05
CA GLU A 352 7.69 -9.96 -12.38
C GLU A 352 8.16 -8.64 -12.99
N MET A 353 7.23 -7.72 -13.21
CA MET A 353 7.58 -6.36 -13.61
C MET A 353 8.36 -5.66 -12.50
N CYS A 354 9.56 -5.21 -12.82
CA CYS A 354 10.41 -4.45 -11.92
C CYS A 354 10.03 -2.97 -11.95
N THR A 355 10.15 -2.30 -10.81
CA THR A 355 9.91 -0.86 -10.65
C THR A 355 11.13 -0.19 -10.01
N GLY A 356 11.43 1.04 -10.42
CA GLY A 356 12.60 1.78 -9.93
C GLY A 356 13.84 1.60 -10.83
N TRP A 357 15.02 1.86 -10.27
CA TRP A 357 16.31 1.67 -10.97
C TRP A 357 16.64 0.19 -11.04
N ILE A 358 16.99 -0.29 -12.22
CA ILE A 358 17.33 -1.68 -12.49
C ILE A 358 18.76 -1.71 -13.01
N THR A 359 19.60 -2.49 -12.36
CA THR A 359 20.92 -2.84 -12.90
C THR A 359 20.74 -4.09 -13.75
N VAL A 360 21.12 -4.00 -15.03
CA VAL A 360 21.03 -5.10 -16.01
C VAL A 360 22.40 -5.56 -16.37
#